data_545e6162661ca96ffc136318ab066a77
#
_entry.id   545e6162661ca96ffc136318ab066a77
#
_cell.length_a   1.000
_cell.length_b   1.000
_cell.length_c   1.000
_cell.angle_alpha   90.00
_cell.angle_beta   90.00
_cell.angle_gamma   90.00
#
_symmetry.space_group_name_H-M   'P 1'
#
loop_
_entity.id
_entity.type
_entity.pdbx_description
1 polymer ?
#
loop_
_entity_poly.entity_id
_entity_poly.type
_entity_poly.pdbx_seq_one_letter_code
_entity_poly.pdbx_strand_id
1 'polypeptide(L)'
;MRKVKLGDVVSIHCVGRLESGEVFETTEGGPPFQFQVGSPEIIPGLSEAVIGMSEGEEKEVVLPPEKAFGERDERLVKIVPREALSLDTEPQVGMMLNLVFNTEQGEMTLPATITNLDENTITLDLNPPLAGQTVIFQIKVVEIQNGGESPIIQP
;
A
#
# COMPACT_ATOMS: atom_id res chain seq x y z
N MET A 1 5.40 14.67 27.82
CA MET A 1 5.70 13.57 26.94
C MET A 1 5.95 14.02 25.53
N ARG A 2 6.89 13.42 24.88
CA ARG A 2 7.20 13.76 23.49
C ARG A 2 6.10 13.24 22.57
N LYS A 3 5.71 14.05 21.63
CA LYS A 3 4.70 13.67 20.64
C LYS A 3 5.29 13.66 19.24
N VAL A 4 4.78 12.81 18.39
CA VAL A 4 5.23 12.70 17.00
C VAL A 4 4.96 13.99 16.22
N LYS A 5 5.95 14.43 15.47
CA LYS A 5 5.84 15.59 14.58
C LYS A 5 6.28 15.21 13.18
N LEU A 6 5.91 16.04 12.23
CA LEU A 6 6.34 15.85 10.85
C LEU A 6 7.87 15.83 10.82
N GLY A 7 8.44 14.91 10.13
CA GLY A 7 9.90 14.74 10.01
C GLY A 7 10.51 13.80 11.02
N ASP A 8 9.79 13.46 12.08
CA ASP A 8 10.30 12.52 13.05
C ASP A 8 10.36 11.11 12.46
N VAL A 9 11.27 10.29 12.98
CA VAL A 9 11.32 8.88 12.62
C VAL A 9 10.62 8.12 13.74
N VAL A 10 9.63 7.33 13.41
CA VAL A 10 8.85 6.59 14.40
C VAL A 10 8.89 5.11 14.12
N SER A 11 8.85 4.32 15.19
CA SER A 11 8.71 2.87 15.08
C SER A 11 7.34 2.54 15.64
N ILE A 12 6.56 1.78 14.88
CA ILE A 12 5.20 1.43 15.27
C ILE A 12 4.94 -0.05 15.10
N HIS A 13 4.02 -0.56 15.89
CA HIS A 13 3.40 -1.84 15.57
C HIS A 13 2.04 -1.51 15.00
N CYS A 14 1.65 -2.17 13.95
CA CYS A 14 0.37 -1.91 13.34
C CYS A 14 -0.27 -3.19 12.80
N VAL A 15 -1.59 -3.15 12.71
CA VAL A 15 -2.36 -4.19 12.06
C VAL A 15 -3.27 -3.45 11.08
N GLY A 16 -3.16 -3.77 9.79
CA GLY A 16 -3.99 -3.18 8.76
C GLY A 16 -5.01 -4.20 8.30
N ARG A 17 -6.27 -3.79 8.25
CA ARG A 17 -7.34 -4.67 7.80
C ARG A 17 -8.30 -3.91 6.88
N LEU A 18 -9.02 -4.67 6.09
CA LEU A 18 -10.06 -4.12 5.23
C LEU A 18 -11.35 -4.01 6.03
N GLU A 19 -12.33 -3.31 5.50
CA GLU A 19 -13.64 -3.19 6.16
C GLU A 19 -14.29 -4.56 6.39
N SER A 20 -13.93 -5.55 5.58
CA SER A 20 -14.45 -6.90 5.74
C SER A 20 -13.85 -7.61 6.96
N GLY A 21 -12.79 -7.05 7.54
CA GLY A 21 -12.10 -7.68 8.65
C GLY A 21 -10.85 -8.45 8.24
N GLU A 22 -10.61 -8.60 6.95
CA GLU A 22 -9.44 -9.32 6.48
C GLU A 22 -8.16 -8.53 6.76
N VAL A 23 -7.21 -9.14 7.43
CA VAL A 23 -5.93 -8.51 7.75
C VAL A 23 -5.01 -8.65 6.56
N PHE A 24 -4.49 -7.53 6.05
CA PHE A 24 -3.57 -7.57 4.91
C PHE A 24 -2.14 -7.25 5.32
N GLU A 25 -1.93 -6.71 6.50
CA GLU A 25 -0.60 -6.37 6.99
C GLU A 25 -0.57 -6.39 8.52
N THR A 26 0.51 -6.90 9.10
CA THR A 26 0.67 -6.87 10.55
C THR A 26 2.15 -6.97 10.87
N THR A 27 2.56 -6.30 11.97
CA THR A 27 3.91 -6.40 12.48
C THR A 27 3.96 -7.30 13.72
N GLU A 28 2.82 -7.91 14.09
CA GLU A 28 2.77 -8.78 15.26
C GLU A 28 3.75 -9.94 15.14
N GLY A 29 4.49 -10.20 16.19
CA GLY A 29 5.45 -11.29 16.20
C GLY A 29 6.80 -10.93 15.56
N GLY A 30 6.95 -9.74 15.04
CA GLY A 30 8.19 -9.30 14.40
C GLY A 30 8.63 -7.93 14.90
N PRO A 31 9.65 -7.35 14.26
CA PRO A 31 10.13 -6.03 14.67
C PRO A 31 9.12 -4.95 14.28
N PRO A 32 9.13 -3.81 14.94
CA PRO A 32 8.23 -2.73 14.59
C PRO A 32 8.61 -2.14 13.24
N PHE A 33 7.64 -1.54 12.59
CA PHE A 33 7.86 -0.88 11.31
C PHE A 33 8.35 0.55 11.57
N GLN A 34 9.47 0.92 10.97
CA GLN A 34 10.06 2.24 11.16
C GLN A 34 9.91 3.07 9.91
N PHE A 35 9.49 4.32 10.03
CA PHE A 35 9.38 5.22 8.90
C PHE A 35 9.53 6.68 9.35
N GLN A 36 9.81 7.54 8.38
CA GLN A 36 9.86 8.99 8.64
C GLN A 36 8.49 9.58 8.35
N VAL A 37 7.95 10.34 9.28
CA VAL A 37 6.62 10.93 9.14
C VAL A 37 6.62 11.96 8.02
N GLY A 38 5.72 11.80 7.08
CA GLY A 38 5.64 12.67 5.90
C GLY A 38 6.39 12.13 4.69
N SER A 39 7.06 10.98 4.82
CA SER A 39 7.78 10.40 3.69
C SER A 39 6.80 9.98 2.58
N PRO A 40 7.17 10.19 1.31
CA PRO A 40 6.32 9.76 0.20
C PRO A 40 6.26 8.24 0.07
N GLU A 41 7.12 7.51 0.77
CA GLU A 41 7.13 6.06 0.73
C GLU A 41 6.08 5.43 1.63
N ILE A 42 5.43 6.24 2.50
CA ILE A 42 4.42 5.73 3.41
C ILE A 42 3.07 6.30 3.00
N ILE A 43 1.99 5.56 3.24
CA ILE A 43 0.68 6.07 2.88
C ILE A 43 0.37 7.31 3.71
N PRO A 44 -0.21 8.36 3.10
CA PRO A 44 -0.41 9.64 3.77
C PRO A 44 -1.21 9.54 5.06
N GLY A 45 -2.24 8.71 5.08
CA GLY A 45 -3.08 8.57 6.26
C GLY A 45 -2.36 8.02 7.46
N LEU A 46 -1.35 7.16 7.25
CA LEU A 46 -0.60 6.59 8.34
C LEU A 46 0.33 7.66 8.94
N SER A 47 0.97 8.47 8.10
CA SER A 47 1.79 9.57 8.58
C SER A 47 0.97 10.55 9.38
N GLU A 48 -0.21 10.92 8.88
CA GLU A 48 -1.10 11.86 9.58
C GLU A 48 -1.58 11.29 10.91
N ALA A 49 -1.86 9.99 10.93
CA ALA A 49 -2.43 9.35 12.10
C ALA A 49 -1.47 9.35 13.29
N VAL A 50 -0.18 9.19 13.05
CA VAL A 50 0.78 9.13 14.15
C VAL A 50 1.15 10.49 14.70
N ILE A 51 0.93 11.57 13.94
CA ILE A 51 1.24 12.92 14.42
C ILE A 51 0.43 13.23 15.67
N GLY A 52 1.10 13.66 16.72
CA GLY A 52 0.45 13.96 18.00
C GLY A 52 0.35 12.78 18.95
N MET A 53 0.76 11.59 18.53
CA MET A 53 0.76 10.43 19.41
C MET A 53 2.03 10.41 20.25
N SER A 54 1.94 9.83 21.43
CA SER A 54 3.09 9.67 22.34
C SER A 54 3.56 8.22 22.30
N GLU A 55 4.79 7.99 22.74
CA GLU A 55 5.29 6.60 22.84
C GLU A 55 4.38 5.78 23.76
N GLY A 56 4.04 4.60 23.33
CA GLY A 56 3.15 3.71 24.07
C GLY A 56 1.67 3.93 23.78
N GLU A 57 1.32 5.00 23.11
CA GLU A 57 -0.07 5.30 22.79
C GLU A 57 -0.57 4.40 21.65
N GLU A 58 -1.83 4.00 21.74
CA GLU A 58 -2.46 3.20 20.70
C GLU A 58 -3.63 3.95 20.10
N LYS A 59 -3.89 3.71 18.83
CA LYS A 59 -4.95 4.42 18.12
C LYS A 59 -5.44 3.56 16.96
N GLU A 60 -6.75 3.62 16.71
CA GLU A 60 -7.31 2.98 15.53
C GLU A 60 -7.77 4.08 14.57
N VAL A 61 -7.38 3.97 13.31
CA VAL A 61 -7.77 4.96 12.31
C VAL A 61 -8.38 4.29 11.10
N VAL A 62 -9.38 4.95 10.53
CA VAL A 62 -10.02 4.47 9.30
C VAL A 62 -9.55 5.41 8.21
N LEU A 63 -8.93 4.86 7.17
CA LEU A 63 -8.35 5.64 6.09
C LEU A 63 -9.13 5.41 4.81
N PRO A 64 -9.65 6.47 4.18
CA PRO A 64 -10.31 6.32 2.89
C PRO A 64 -9.25 6.07 1.82
N PRO A 65 -9.63 5.58 0.65
CA PRO A 65 -8.65 5.23 -0.38
C PRO A 65 -7.64 6.33 -0.71
N GLU A 66 -8.09 7.57 -0.79
CA GLU A 66 -7.18 8.67 -1.14
C GLU A 66 -6.10 8.93 -0.10
N LYS A 67 -6.26 8.41 1.11
CA LYS A 67 -5.24 8.55 2.15
C LYS A 67 -4.52 7.23 2.42
N ALA A 68 -4.87 6.18 1.71
CA ALA A 68 -4.28 4.86 1.87
C ALA A 68 -3.58 4.45 0.58
N PHE A 69 -4.13 3.50 -0.15
CA PHE A 69 -3.48 2.97 -1.33
C PHE A 69 -3.92 3.63 -2.64
N GLY A 70 -4.68 4.70 -2.54
CA GLY A 70 -5.14 5.46 -3.69
C GLY A 70 -6.49 5.00 -4.19
N GLU A 71 -7.13 5.83 -4.97
CA GLU A 71 -8.41 5.50 -5.56
C GLU A 71 -8.20 4.61 -6.76
N ARG A 72 -9.21 3.83 -7.07
CA ARG A 72 -9.17 2.98 -8.24
C ARG A 72 -9.29 3.86 -9.50
N ASP A 73 -8.45 3.61 -10.49
CA ASP A 73 -8.44 4.38 -11.73
C ASP A 73 -8.94 3.48 -12.85
N GLU A 74 -10.06 3.82 -13.44
CA GLU A 74 -10.61 3.01 -14.52
C GLU A 74 -9.77 3.03 -15.78
N ARG A 75 -8.87 4.01 -15.91
CA ARG A 75 -7.96 4.04 -17.05
C ARG A 75 -6.94 2.90 -16.98
N LEU A 76 -6.80 2.27 -15.82
CA LEU A 76 -5.91 1.12 -15.66
C LEU A 76 -6.63 -0.20 -15.88
N VAL A 77 -7.90 -0.15 -16.29
CA VAL A 77 -8.62 -1.35 -16.67
C VAL A 77 -8.53 -1.45 -18.21
N LYS A 78 -8.00 -2.56 -18.69
CA LYS A 78 -7.77 -2.75 -20.13
C LYS A 78 -8.49 -3.99 -20.62
N ILE A 79 -9.02 -3.91 -21.83
CA ILE A 79 -9.63 -5.05 -22.48
C ILE A 79 -8.72 -5.46 -23.62
N VAL A 80 -8.25 -6.68 -23.63
CA VAL A 80 -7.33 -7.18 -24.65
C VAL A 80 -7.89 -8.46 -25.29
N PRO A 81 -7.50 -8.76 -26.55
CA PRO A 81 -7.90 -10.01 -27.18
C PRO A 81 -7.24 -11.18 -26.44
N ARG A 82 -7.95 -12.27 -26.28
CA ARG A 82 -7.37 -13.45 -25.61
C ARG A 82 -6.11 -13.95 -26.31
N GLU A 83 -6.08 -13.85 -27.63
CA GLU A 83 -4.91 -14.29 -28.38
C GLU A 83 -3.67 -13.39 -28.17
N ALA A 84 -3.84 -12.21 -27.60
CA ALA A 84 -2.70 -11.33 -27.33
C ALA A 84 -1.91 -11.79 -26.11
N LEU A 85 -2.47 -12.71 -25.32
CA LEU A 85 -1.81 -13.21 -24.13
C LEU A 85 -1.40 -14.67 -24.34
N SER A 86 -0.14 -14.97 -24.07
CA SER A 86 0.34 -16.36 -24.13
C SER A 86 0.24 -16.92 -22.73
N LEU A 87 -0.80 -17.67 -22.48
CA LEU A 87 -1.03 -18.25 -21.17
C LEU A 87 -0.83 -19.77 -21.22
N ASP A 88 -0.18 -20.31 -20.20
CA ASP A 88 0.05 -21.75 -20.12
C ASP A 88 -1.18 -22.48 -19.63
N THR A 89 -2.12 -21.76 -19.05
CA THR A 89 -3.34 -22.35 -18.51
C THR A 89 -4.55 -21.57 -18.98
N GLU A 90 -5.72 -22.15 -18.81
CA GLU A 90 -6.97 -21.49 -19.17
C GLU A 90 -7.16 -20.27 -18.29
N PRO A 91 -7.42 -19.09 -18.84
CA PRO A 91 -7.62 -17.89 -18.01
C PRO A 91 -8.91 -17.99 -17.22
N GLN A 92 -8.91 -17.48 -16.02
CA GLN A 92 -10.07 -17.49 -15.13
C GLN A 92 -10.18 -16.16 -14.41
N VAL A 93 -11.42 -15.74 -14.13
CA VAL A 93 -11.65 -14.52 -13.36
C VAL A 93 -11.02 -14.69 -11.97
N GLY A 94 -10.32 -13.67 -11.52
CA GLY A 94 -9.60 -13.70 -10.26
C GLY A 94 -8.13 -14.07 -10.40
N MET A 95 -7.73 -14.57 -11.57
CA MET A 95 -6.33 -14.93 -11.80
C MET A 95 -5.47 -13.69 -11.92
N MET A 96 -4.26 -13.73 -11.35
CA MET A 96 -3.32 -12.63 -11.46
C MET A 96 -2.25 -12.98 -12.49
N LEU A 97 -1.91 -12.01 -13.32
CA LEU A 97 -0.92 -12.17 -14.36
C LEU A 97 0.13 -11.07 -14.21
N ASN A 98 1.36 -11.38 -14.62
CA ASN A 98 2.40 -10.38 -14.70
C ASN A 98 2.53 -9.99 -16.17
N LEU A 99 2.20 -8.74 -16.47
CA LEU A 99 2.28 -8.23 -17.84
C LEU A 99 3.62 -7.56 -18.06
N VAL A 100 4.26 -7.89 -19.17
CA VAL A 100 5.55 -7.31 -19.53
C VAL A 100 5.32 -6.30 -20.62
N PHE A 101 5.76 -5.06 -20.39
CA PHE A 101 5.65 -4.01 -21.38
C PHE A 101 7.06 -3.55 -21.77
N ASN A 102 7.27 -3.30 -23.04
CA ASN A 102 8.54 -2.75 -23.51
C ASN A 102 8.41 -1.24 -23.56
N THR A 103 9.25 -0.55 -22.80
CA THR A 103 9.23 0.90 -22.73
C THR A 103 10.59 1.44 -23.17
N GLU A 104 10.69 2.74 -23.35
CA GLU A 104 11.94 3.37 -23.71
C GLU A 104 13.01 3.18 -22.66
N GLN A 105 12.61 2.92 -21.44
CA GLN A 105 13.53 2.71 -20.33
C GLN A 105 13.81 1.23 -20.07
N GLY A 106 13.32 0.36 -20.94
CA GLY A 106 13.50 -1.08 -20.78
C GLY A 106 12.18 -1.79 -20.54
N GLU A 107 12.25 -3.03 -20.10
CA GLU A 107 11.05 -3.80 -19.81
C GLU A 107 10.48 -3.43 -18.45
N MET A 108 9.16 -3.33 -18.39
CA MET A 108 8.46 -3.07 -17.14
C MET A 108 7.46 -4.20 -16.94
N THR A 109 7.42 -4.77 -15.75
CA THR A 109 6.45 -5.81 -15.42
C THR A 109 5.44 -5.26 -14.41
N LEU A 110 4.16 -5.41 -14.72
CA LEU A 110 3.09 -4.95 -13.85
C LEU A 110 2.12 -6.08 -13.57
N PRO A 111 1.64 -6.20 -12.33
CA PRO A 111 0.64 -7.21 -12.02
C PRO A 111 -0.72 -6.75 -12.51
N ALA A 112 -1.52 -7.68 -12.97
CA ALA A 112 -2.89 -7.41 -13.42
C ALA A 112 -3.78 -8.55 -12.97
N THR A 113 -5.04 -8.23 -12.68
CA THR A 113 -6.01 -9.23 -12.27
C THR A 113 -7.05 -9.36 -13.37
N ILE A 114 -7.42 -10.59 -13.72
CA ILE A 114 -8.47 -10.83 -14.67
C ILE A 114 -9.80 -10.61 -13.96
N THR A 115 -10.57 -9.62 -14.40
CA THR A 115 -11.84 -9.30 -13.75
C THR A 115 -13.02 -9.76 -14.59
N ASN A 116 -12.81 -10.00 -15.88
CA ASN A 116 -13.89 -10.46 -16.75
C ASN A 116 -13.31 -11.22 -17.93
N LEU A 117 -14.06 -12.18 -18.45
CA LEU A 117 -13.65 -13.00 -19.59
C LEU A 117 -14.82 -13.21 -20.51
N ASP A 118 -14.57 -13.23 -21.81
CA ASP A 118 -15.55 -13.72 -22.76
C ASP A 118 -14.78 -14.57 -23.77
N GLU A 119 -15.44 -15.01 -24.82
CA GLU A 119 -14.83 -15.92 -25.80
C GLU A 119 -13.65 -15.30 -26.53
N ASN A 120 -13.63 -14.00 -26.67
CA ASN A 120 -12.64 -13.30 -27.47
C ASN A 120 -11.74 -12.35 -26.72
N THR A 121 -12.15 -11.89 -25.55
CA THR A 121 -11.40 -10.85 -24.82
C THR A 121 -11.22 -11.17 -23.35
N ILE A 122 -10.24 -10.50 -22.76
CA ILE A 122 -9.95 -10.59 -21.33
C ILE A 122 -9.88 -9.17 -20.80
N THR A 123 -10.59 -8.91 -19.72
CA THR A 123 -10.49 -7.61 -19.05
C THR A 123 -9.48 -7.70 -17.94
N LEU A 124 -8.46 -6.84 -17.99
CA LEU A 124 -7.37 -6.80 -17.02
C LEU A 124 -7.42 -5.53 -16.22
N ASP A 125 -7.30 -5.69 -14.91
CA ASP A 125 -7.29 -4.57 -13.99
C ASP A 125 -5.88 -4.41 -13.45
N LEU A 126 -5.24 -3.30 -13.80
CA LEU A 126 -3.88 -3.02 -13.38
C LEU A 126 -3.83 -2.14 -12.14
N ASN A 127 -4.94 -1.84 -11.52
CA ASN A 127 -4.93 -1.09 -10.26
C ASN A 127 -4.25 -1.91 -9.16
N PRO A 128 -3.59 -1.25 -8.20
CA PRO A 128 -3.05 -1.98 -7.06
C PRO A 128 -4.18 -2.74 -6.35
N PRO A 129 -3.90 -3.90 -5.77
CA PRO A 129 -4.96 -4.72 -5.15
C PRO A 129 -5.80 -4.01 -4.10
N LEU A 130 -5.22 -3.07 -3.37
CA LEU A 130 -5.95 -2.37 -2.31
C LEU A 130 -6.46 -0.99 -2.74
N ALA A 131 -6.30 -0.63 -4.01
CA ALA A 131 -6.80 0.65 -4.51
C ALA A 131 -8.33 0.67 -4.44
N GLY A 132 -8.87 1.79 -4.04
CA GLY A 132 -10.32 1.94 -3.91
C GLY A 132 -10.88 1.34 -2.63
N GLN A 133 -10.02 0.81 -1.76
CA GLN A 133 -10.46 0.19 -0.52
C GLN A 133 -10.23 1.11 0.66
N THR A 134 -11.21 1.17 1.55
CA THR A 134 -11.04 1.83 2.84
C THR A 134 -10.33 0.83 3.75
N VAL A 135 -9.29 1.26 4.42
CA VAL A 135 -8.51 0.38 5.30
C VAL A 135 -8.56 0.91 6.73
N ILE A 136 -8.38 0.01 7.68
CA ILE A 136 -8.41 0.34 9.09
C ILE A 136 -7.09 -0.10 9.69
N PHE A 137 -6.37 0.84 10.30
CA PHE A 137 -5.11 0.52 10.96
C PHE A 137 -5.23 0.69 12.46
N GLN A 138 -4.75 -0.30 13.18
CA GLN A 138 -4.59 -0.19 14.62
C GLN A 138 -3.09 0.02 14.85
N ILE A 139 -2.73 1.13 15.45
CA ILE A 139 -1.35 1.58 15.55
C ILE A 139 -0.92 1.73 17.00
N LYS A 140 0.29 1.28 17.31
CA LYS A 140 0.89 1.55 18.60
C LYS A 140 2.27 2.15 18.36
N VAL A 141 2.52 3.34 18.89
CA VAL A 141 3.82 3.99 18.75
C VAL A 141 4.78 3.38 19.75
N VAL A 142 5.86 2.79 19.27
CA VAL A 142 6.84 2.12 20.11
C VAL A 142 7.96 3.09 20.49
N GLU A 143 8.47 3.82 19.52
CA GLU A 143 9.59 4.73 19.74
C GLU A 143 9.50 5.94 18.80
N ILE A 144 9.91 7.10 19.30
CA ILE A 144 9.97 8.32 18.51
C ILE A 144 11.40 8.82 18.50
N GLN A 145 11.97 9.02 17.31
CA GLN A 145 13.29 9.59 17.15
C GLN A 145 13.16 10.90 16.41
N ASN A 146 13.96 11.89 16.78
CA ASN A 146 13.88 13.17 16.14
C ASN A 146 14.67 13.14 14.84
N GLY A 147 14.01 12.83 13.76
CA GLY A 147 14.66 12.70 12.46
C GLY A 147 15.17 14.02 11.90
N GLY A 148 14.53 15.12 12.31
CA GLY A 148 14.94 16.40 11.79
C GLY A 148 16.22 16.93 12.42
N GLU A 149 16.63 16.32 13.50
CA GLU A 149 17.80 16.77 14.17
C GLU A 149 18.89 15.76 13.99
N SER A 150 18.78 15.04 13.04
CA SER A 150 19.69 14.03 12.78
C SER A 150 21.04 14.56 13.02
N PRO A 151 21.62 14.07 13.92
CA PRO A 151 22.87 14.55 14.36
C PRO A 151 23.87 14.28 13.42
N ILE A 152 23.36 13.82 12.68
CA ILE A 152 24.07 13.58 11.79
C ILE A 152 24.91 14.46 11.57
N ILE A 153 24.60 14.96 11.96
CA ILE A 153 25.13 15.66 11.75
C ILE A 153 26.11 15.92 12.33
N GLN A 154 26.25 15.56 12.75
CA GLN A 154 27.02 15.83 13.18
C GLN A 154 27.86 15.56 13.30
N PRO A 155 28.44 15.79 13.08
CA PRO A 155 29.43 15.73 13.16
C PRO A 155 30.07 15.94 13.45
#